data_f5bd15a41d10807762224256fe32a23b
#
_entry.id   f5bd15a41d10807762224256fe32a23b
#
_cell.length_a   1.000
_cell.length_b   1.000
_cell.length_c   1.000
_cell.angle_alpha   90.00
_cell.angle_beta   90.00
_cell.angle_gamma   90.00
#
_symmetry.space_group_name_H-M   'P 1'
#
loop_
_entity.id
_entity.type
_entity.pdbx_description
1 polymer ?
#
loop_
_entity_poly.entity_id
_entity_poly.type
_entity_poly.pdbx_seq_one_letter_code
_entity_poly.pdbx_strand_id
1 'polypeptide(L)'
;MLARMAHPTRSITLGDGTRIAYHEVGSGDPAIIFIHGAYSNRRGFGNQEEYFSPNHRCLAVDLRGHGDSDKPDQPLTMEQHGHDVAELIEQLGLDRPVLVGQSMGGQVVISVAALYPDLVTAVASLDSPSNIPGWHQRFHGPYDHLMTADGPFRETVIAFLSAAYLPTDHPSRLGQMAERLAEVPDHVILNSWAGKVGYDPTDILRAVRCPYLYIDCGQPDLDLGLLRELCPQVVIGKTVGAGHKALQDVPDQINAMLNRFIQHADGIAEEMVRTGGVFRYNFPEV
;
A
#
# COMPACT_ATOMS: atom_id res chain seq x y z
N MET A 1 26.74 -3.80 -7.33
CA MET A 1 25.88 -3.07 -6.37
C MET A 1 26.00 -1.60 -6.72
N LEU A 2 25.14 -1.14 -7.63
CA LEU A 2 25.08 0.29 -8.01
C LEU A 2 24.59 1.05 -6.77
N ALA A 3 25.30 2.10 -6.37
CA ALA A 3 24.86 3.00 -5.32
C ALA A 3 23.48 3.53 -5.73
N ARG A 4 22.40 3.16 -5.00
CA ARG A 4 21.08 3.74 -5.21
C ARG A 4 21.24 5.25 -5.13
N MET A 5 20.91 5.95 -6.21
CA MET A 5 20.92 7.41 -6.21
C MET A 5 19.94 7.87 -5.13
N ALA A 6 20.45 8.59 -4.14
CA ALA A 6 19.61 9.20 -3.12
C ALA A 6 18.84 10.35 -3.80
N HIS A 7 17.57 10.12 -4.10
CA HIS A 7 16.70 11.19 -4.61
C HIS A 7 16.52 12.27 -3.54
N PRO A 8 16.52 13.55 -3.91
CA PRO A 8 16.29 14.62 -2.95
C PRO A 8 14.92 14.47 -2.28
N THR A 9 14.88 14.62 -0.97
CA THR A 9 13.62 14.66 -0.22
C THR A 9 12.93 16.00 -0.49
N ARG A 10 11.67 15.93 -0.94
CA ARG A 10 10.76 17.06 -1.04
C ARG A 10 9.70 16.94 0.05
N SER A 11 8.94 17.99 0.30
CA SER A 11 7.80 17.95 1.22
C SER A 11 6.71 18.94 0.82
N ILE A 12 5.48 18.61 1.22
CA ILE A 12 4.33 19.53 1.24
C ILE A 12 3.86 19.68 2.68
N THR A 13 3.07 20.71 2.94
CA THR A 13 2.35 20.87 4.21
C THR A 13 0.87 20.75 3.93
N LEU A 14 0.20 19.81 4.59
CA LEU A 14 -1.25 19.59 4.49
C LEU A 14 -2.02 20.68 5.19
N GLY A 15 -3.32 20.79 4.94
CA GLY A 15 -4.22 21.80 5.51
C GLY A 15 -4.28 21.78 7.04
N ASP A 16 -4.01 20.64 7.68
CA ASP A 16 -3.89 20.51 9.13
C ASP A 16 -2.51 20.90 9.71
N GLY A 17 -1.59 21.32 8.84
CA GLY A 17 -0.21 21.69 9.20
C GLY A 17 0.77 20.52 9.20
N THR A 18 0.35 19.29 8.94
CA THR A 18 1.23 18.12 8.88
C THR A 18 2.12 18.18 7.64
N ARG A 19 3.43 17.99 7.82
CA ARG A 19 4.38 17.92 6.72
C ARG A 19 4.52 16.48 6.23
N ILE A 20 4.32 16.27 4.93
CA ILE A 20 4.47 15.00 4.22
C ILE A 20 5.71 15.04 3.35
N ALA A 21 6.62 14.10 3.56
CA ALA A 21 7.85 13.96 2.79
C ALA A 21 7.68 12.96 1.64
N TYR A 22 8.31 13.25 0.49
CA TYR A 22 8.26 12.36 -0.67
C TYR A 22 9.54 12.46 -1.53
N HIS A 23 9.76 11.45 -2.36
CA HIS A 23 10.66 11.51 -3.52
C HIS A 23 9.84 11.78 -4.77
N GLU A 24 10.48 12.38 -5.77
CA GLU A 24 9.91 12.54 -7.10
C GLU A 24 10.98 12.35 -8.15
N VAL A 25 10.73 11.45 -9.10
CA VAL A 25 11.65 11.12 -10.19
C VAL A 25 10.88 10.86 -11.48
N GLY A 26 11.54 11.08 -12.61
CA GLY A 26 10.94 10.87 -13.91
C GLY A 26 9.93 11.93 -14.31
N SER A 27 9.30 11.70 -15.46
CA SER A 27 8.23 12.53 -16.03
C SER A 27 7.37 11.67 -16.95
N GLY A 28 6.14 12.09 -17.22
CA GLY A 28 5.19 11.36 -18.06
C GLY A 28 3.96 10.90 -17.29
N ASP A 29 2.95 10.54 -18.04
CA ASP A 29 1.62 10.19 -17.56
C ASP A 29 1.25 8.72 -17.86
N PRO A 30 0.38 8.13 -17.04
CA PRO A 30 -0.08 8.67 -15.76
C PRO A 30 1.06 8.76 -14.75
N ALA A 31 0.98 9.71 -13.81
CA ALA A 31 1.86 9.71 -12.65
C ALA A 31 1.59 8.47 -11.78
N ILE A 32 2.63 7.96 -11.10
CA ILE A 32 2.51 6.81 -10.20
C ILE A 32 2.93 7.22 -8.79
N ILE A 33 2.05 6.98 -7.80
CA ILE A 33 2.35 7.23 -6.40
C ILE A 33 2.53 5.90 -5.66
N PHE A 34 3.70 5.70 -5.08
CA PHE A 34 4.05 4.53 -4.29
C PHE A 34 3.86 4.80 -2.79
N ILE A 35 3.09 3.93 -2.10
CA ILE A 35 2.68 4.06 -0.72
C ILE A 35 3.12 2.82 0.07
N HIS A 36 3.99 3.04 1.05
CA HIS A 36 4.63 1.98 1.83
C HIS A 36 3.70 1.34 2.89
N GLY A 37 4.11 0.18 3.39
CA GLY A 37 3.47 -0.53 4.49
C GLY A 37 3.82 0.03 5.87
N ALA A 38 3.20 -0.53 6.90
CA ALA A 38 3.41 -0.14 8.30
C ALA A 38 4.91 -0.18 8.66
N TYR A 39 5.36 0.81 9.43
CA TYR A 39 6.72 0.96 9.94
C TYR A 39 7.81 0.93 8.87
N SER A 40 7.46 1.26 7.64
CA SER A 40 8.36 1.40 6.49
C SER A 40 8.51 2.87 6.09
N ASN A 41 9.05 3.11 4.91
CA ASN A 41 9.18 4.44 4.34
C ASN A 41 9.28 4.36 2.81
N ARG A 42 9.28 5.52 2.13
CA ARG A 42 9.34 5.68 0.68
C ARG A 42 10.50 4.96 0.01
N ARG A 43 11.66 4.79 0.70
CA ARG A 43 12.86 4.15 0.14
C ARG A 43 12.67 2.67 -0.21
N GLY A 44 11.55 2.07 0.23
CA GLY A 44 11.18 0.69 -0.11
C GLY A 44 10.88 0.48 -1.59
N PHE A 45 10.56 1.52 -2.34
CA PHE A 45 10.14 1.46 -3.75
C PHE A 45 11.24 1.76 -4.77
N GLY A 46 12.50 1.82 -4.37
CA GLY A 46 13.59 2.19 -5.28
C GLY A 46 13.71 1.34 -6.55
N ASN A 47 13.34 0.05 -6.53
CA ASN A 47 13.31 -0.80 -7.74
C ASN A 47 12.16 -0.40 -8.67
N GLN A 48 11.03 0.04 -8.13
CA GLN A 48 9.86 0.49 -8.88
C GLN A 48 10.11 1.89 -9.46
N GLU A 49 10.67 2.80 -8.65
CA GLU A 49 11.07 4.14 -9.13
C GLU A 49 12.07 4.03 -10.31
N GLU A 50 13.09 3.17 -10.20
CA GLU A 50 14.06 2.93 -11.28
C GLU A 50 13.41 2.38 -12.55
N TYR A 51 12.46 1.44 -12.39
CA TYR A 51 11.79 0.81 -13.54
C TYR A 51 10.81 1.74 -14.26
N PHE A 52 10.01 2.52 -13.50
CA PHE A 52 8.93 3.31 -14.08
C PHE A 52 9.34 4.74 -14.46
N SER A 53 10.34 5.33 -13.81
CA SER A 53 10.73 6.73 -14.03
C SER A 53 11.18 7.10 -15.46
N PRO A 54 11.64 6.17 -16.33
CA PRO A 54 11.88 6.52 -17.73
C PRO A 54 10.65 6.98 -18.51
N ASN A 55 9.44 6.54 -18.09
CA ASN A 55 8.20 6.82 -18.82
C ASN A 55 7.10 7.46 -17.97
N HIS A 56 7.26 7.53 -16.66
CA HIS A 56 6.26 8.01 -15.72
C HIS A 56 6.85 8.99 -14.71
N ARG A 57 6.06 9.96 -14.29
CA ARG A 57 6.33 10.76 -13.09
C ARG A 57 6.07 9.87 -11.87
N CYS A 58 7.11 9.49 -11.14
CA CYS A 58 7.02 8.58 -10.00
C CYS A 58 7.21 9.36 -8.69
N LEU A 59 6.30 9.17 -7.77
CA LEU A 59 6.39 9.69 -6.41
C LEU A 59 6.40 8.53 -5.42
N ALA A 60 7.32 8.53 -4.47
CA ALA A 60 7.28 7.64 -3.32
C ALA A 60 7.11 8.48 -2.04
N VAL A 61 6.09 8.19 -1.25
CA VAL A 61 5.61 9.04 -0.16
C VAL A 61 5.91 8.40 1.18
N ASP A 62 6.36 9.18 2.17
CA ASP A 62 6.30 8.78 3.57
C ASP A 62 4.95 9.19 4.13
N LEU A 63 4.16 8.22 4.56
CA LEU A 63 2.88 8.49 5.22
C LEU A 63 3.10 9.24 6.55
N ARG A 64 2.10 10.00 6.99
CA ARG A 64 2.00 10.56 8.34
C ARG A 64 2.45 9.51 9.37
N GLY A 65 3.28 9.90 10.32
CA GLY A 65 3.86 8.99 11.33
C GLY A 65 5.12 8.23 10.86
N HIS A 66 5.51 8.31 9.59
CA HIS A 66 6.57 7.47 9.02
C HIS A 66 7.68 8.27 8.35
N GLY A 67 8.85 7.64 8.20
CA GLY A 67 9.99 8.20 7.48
C GLY A 67 10.38 9.60 7.92
N ASP A 68 10.51 10.51 6.95
CA ASP A 68 10.82 11.92 7.17
C ASP A 68 9.56 12.81 7.29
N SER A 69 8.33 12.24 7.24
CA SER A 69 7.08 12.94 7.51
C SER A 69 6.88 13.21 9.00
N ASP A 70 6.02 14.17 9.32
CA ASP A 70 5.66 14.50 10.69
C ASP A 70 4.97 13.32 11.40
N LYS A 71 5.14 13.25 12.72
CA LYS A 71 4.74 12.13 13.58
C LYS A 71 3.82 12.64 14.69
N PRO A 72 2.58 13.07 14.35
CA PRO A 72 1.64 13.56 15.35
C PRO A 72 1.24 12.46 16.32
N ASP A 73 0.96 12.86 17.58
CA ASP A 73 0.49 11.95 18.61
C ASP A 73 -1.04 11.85 18.60
N GLN A 74 -1.55 11.13 17.59
CA GLN A 74 -2.97 10.84 17.40
C GLN A 74 -3.14 9.52 16.64
N PRO A 75 -4.31 8.83 16.73
CA PRO A 75 -4.56 7.60 15.98
C PRO A 75 -4.34 7.80 14.48
N LEU A 76 -3.63 6.83 13.85
CA LEU A 76 -3.29 6.85 12.43
C LEU A 76 -4.26 5.91 11.68
N THR A 77 -5.44 6.43 11.31
CA THR A 77 -6.46 5.65 10.61
C THR A 77 -6.18 5.52 9.11
N MET A 78 -6.77 4.53 8.46
CA MET A 78 -6.63 4.36 7.01
C MET A 78 -7.31 5.49 6.24
N GLU A 79 -8.44 5.99 6.74
CA GLU A 79 -9.13 7.14 6.18
C GLU A 79 -8.27 8.42 6.27
N GLN A 80 -7.63 8.66 7.41
CA GLN A 80 -6.73 9.82 7.55
C GLN A 80 -5.57 9.75 6.56
N HIS A 81 -4.93 8.59 6.42
CA HIS A 81 -3.90 8.39 5.41
C HIS A 81 -4.45 8.58 3.99
N GLY A 82 -5.69 8.16 3.73
CA GLY A 82 -6.39 8.38 2.46
C GLY A 82 -6.59 9.87 2.17
N HIS A 83 -7.04 10.65 3.15
CA HIS A 83 -7.17 12.11 3.05
C HIS A 83 -5.83 12.79 2.79
N ASP A 84 -4.77 12.40 3.49
CA ASP A 84 -3.42 12.94 3.31
C ASP A 84 -2.91 12.74 1.88
N VAL A 85 -3.12 11.54 1.32
CA VAL A 85 -2.71 11.22 -0.06
C VAL A 85 -3.56 11.98 -1.07
N ALA A 86 -4.87 12.10 -0.85
CA ALA A 86 -5.74 12.88 -1.72
C ALA A 86 -5.31 14.36 -1.77
N GLU A 87 -5.06 14.96 -0.62
CA GLU A 87 -4.57 16.34 -0.54
C GLU A 87 -3.20 16.52 -1.19
N LEU A 88 -2.30 15.54 -1.06
CA LEU A 88 -1.00 15.53 -1.77
C LEU A 88 -1.21 15.54 -3.29
N ILE A 89 -2.12 14.72 -3.81
CA ILE A 89 -2.44 14.69 -5.26
C ILE A 89 -2.92 16.07 -5.73
N GLU A 90 -3.85 16.69 -5.00
CA GLU A 90 -4.40 18.01 -5.33
C GLU A 90 -3.34 19.11 -5.27
N GLN A 91 -2.54 19.17 -4.19
CA GLN A 91 -1.51 20.20 -4.01
C GLN A 91 -0.40 20.09 -5.07
N LEU A 92 -0.06 18.89 -5.54
CA LEU A 92 0.95 18.67 -6.59
C LEU A 92 0.37 18.76 -8.01
N GLY A 93 -0.94 19.02 -8.15
CA GLY A 93 -1.62 19.11 -9.44
C GLY A 93 -1.48 17.86 -10.29
N LEU A 94 -1.55 16.67 -9.68
CA LEU A 94 -1.46 15.41 -10.40
C LEU A 94 -2.81 15.07 -11.03
N ASP A 95 -2.81 14.84 -12.34
CA ASP A 95 -4.02 14.46 -13.05
C ASP A 95 -4.22 12.94 -12.94
N ARG A 96 -5.16 12.54 -12.08
CA ARG A 96 -5.62 11.16 -11.88
C ARG A 96 -4.49 10.12 -11.86
N PRO A 97 -3.56 10.18 -10.90
CA PRO A 97 -2.44 9.24 -10.84
C PRO A 97 -2.90 7.79 -10.60
N VAL A 98 -2.01 6.84 -10.90
CA VAL A 98 -2.14 5.46 -10.43
C VAL A 98 -1.51 5.36 -9.04
N LEU A 99 -2.22 4.75 -8.09
CA LEU A 99 -1.70 4.51 -6.74
C LEU A 99 -1.27 3.05 -6.58
N VAL A 100 -0.08 2.85 -6.03
CA VAL A 100 0.49 1.53 -5.77
C VAL A 100 0.86 1.43 -4.30
N GLY A 101 0.17 0.57 -3.55
CA GLY A 101 0.36 0.43 -2.11
C GLY A 101 0.81 -0.96 -1.68
N GLN A 102 1.77 -1.05 -0.78
CA GLN A 102 2.22 -2.32 -0.21
C GLN A 102 1.69 -2.49 1.21
N SER A 103 1.14 -3.65 1.56
CA SER A 103 0.65 -3.97 2.92
C SER A 103 -0.37 -2.92 3.39
N MET A 104 -0.11 -2.20 4.49
CA MET A 104 -0.93 -1.06 4.95
C MET A 104 -1.15 -0.02 3.84
N GLY A 105 -0.13 0.26 3.01
CA GLY A 105 -0.27 1.16 1.86
C GLY A 105 -1.33 0.69 0.86
N GLY A 106 -1.55 -0.62 0.74
CA GLY A 106 -2.64 -1.18 -0.06
C GLY A 106 -4.03 -0.87 0.53
N GLN A 107 -4.17 -0.79 1.84
CA GLN A 107 -5.40 -0.33 2.49
C GLN A 107 -5.61 1.18 2.26
N VAL A 108 -4.53 1.96 2.26
CA VAL A 108 -4.59 3.40 1.98
C VAL A 108 -5.04 3.67 0.55
N VAL A 109 -4.50 2.97 -0.47
CA VAL A 109 -4.88 3.23 -1.87
C VAL A 109 -6.34 2.87 -2.15
N ILE A 110 -6.89 1.81 -1.54
CA ILE A 110 -8.33 1.51 -1.68
C ILE A 110 -9.19 2.55 -0.94
N SER A 111 -8.71 3.10 0.19
CA SER A 111 -9.40 4.19 0.90
C SER A 111 -9.47 5.45 0.04
N VAL A 112 -8.37 5.84 -0.63
CA VAL A 112 -8.39 6.95 -1.60
C VAL A 112 -9.38 6.69 -2.72
N ALA A 113 -9.35 5.50 -3.34
CA ALA A 113 -10.23 5.15 -4.45
C ALA A 113 -11.72 5.12 -4.07
N ALA A 114 -12.02 4.79 -2.82
CA ALA A 114 -13.39 4.76 -2.31
C ALA A 114 -13.90 6.15 -1.93
N LEU A 115 -13.07 6.96 -1.27
CA LEU A 115 -13.44 8.30 -0.78
C LEU A 115 -13.39 9.35 -1.89
N TYR A 116 -12.50 9.18 -2.88
CA TYR A 116 -12.22 10.13 -3.96
C TYR A 116 -12.18 9.41 -5.32
N PRO A 117 -13.31 8.84 -5.79
CA PRO A 117 -13.33 7.95 -6.96
C PRO A 117 -12.88 8.62 -8.27
N ASP A 118 -13.02 9.94 -8.37
CA ASP A 118 -12.64 10.71 -9.56
C ASP A 118 -11.18 11.18 -9.53
N LEU A 119 -10.48 10.99 -8.40
CA LEU A 119 -9.13 11.51 -8.19
C LEU A 119 -8.03 10.58 -8.74
N VAL A 120 -8.34 9.32 -9.02
CA VAL A 120 -7.36 8.30 -9.42
C VAL A 120 -7.80 7.56 -10.69
N THR A 121 -6.83 7.15 -11.52
CA THR A 121 -7.10 6.32 -12.69
C THR A 121 -7.28 4.85 -12.30
N ALA A 122 -6.40 4.34 -11.47
CA ALA A 122 -6.39 2.93 -11.04
C ALA A 122 -5.63 2.78 -9.72
N VAL A 123 -5.86 1.68 -9.02
CA VAL A 123 -5.14 1.35 -7.78
C VAL A 123 -4.57 -0.06 -7.84
N ALA A 124 -3.42 -0.25 -7.20
CA ALA A 124 -2.81 -1.56 -7.01
C ALA A 124 -2.43 -1.79 -5.55
N SER A 125 -2.82 -2.93 -4.99
CA SER A 125 -2.42 -3.39 -3.65
C SER A 125 -1.50 -4.59 -3.76
N LEU A 126 -0.37 -4.53 -3.06
CA LEU A 126 0.61 -5.60 -3.01
C LEU A 126 0.63 -6.20 -1.62
N ASP A 127 0.30 -7.47 -1.53
CA ASP A 127 0.30 -8.24 -0.27
C ASP A 127 -0.38 -7.49 0.90
N SER A 128 -1.54 -6.91 0.60
CA SER A 128 -2.31 -6.11 1.54
C SER A 128 -3.37 -6.96 2.24
N PRO A 129 -3.58 -6.80 3.57
CA PRO A 129 -4.60 -7.53 4.30
C PRO A 129 -6.02 -6.97 4.09
N SER A 130 -6.29 -6.35 2.95
CA SER A 130 -7.52 -5.59 2.68
C SER A 130 -8.81 -6.42 2.72
N ASN A 131 -8.71 -7.75 2.64
CA ASN A 131 -9.87 -8.64 2.54
C ASN A 131 -9.74 -9.87 3.44
N ILE A 132 -9.00 -9.78 4.53
CA ILE A 132 -8.89 -10.89 5.50
C ILE A 132 -10.12 -10.86 6.41
N PRO A 133 -10.97 -11.92 6.44
CA PRO A 133 -12.10 -11.99 7.34
C PRO A 133 -11.71 -11.80 8.78
N GLY A 134 -12.46 -10.96 9.52
CA GLY A 134 -12.15 -10.64 10.91
C GLY A 134 -10.80 -9.94 11.13
N TRP A 135 -10.24 -9.31 10.10
CA TRP A 135 -8.97 -8.60 10.18
C TRP A 135 -8.90 -7.65 11.38
N HIS A 136 -9.91 -6.82 11.56
CA HIS A 136 -10.00 -5.88 12.68
C HIS A 136 -9.96 -6.57 14.06
N GLN A 137 -10.53 -7.78 14.18
CA GLN A 137 -10.54 -8.55 15.43
C GLN A 137 -9.14 -9.04 15.81
N ARG A 138 -8.24 -9.21 14.84
CA ARG A 138 -6.85 -9.64 15.07
C ARG A 138 -6.03 -8.57 15.82
N PHE A 139 -6.45 -7.32 15.77
CA PHE A 139 -5.78 -6.21 16.45
C PHE A 139 -6.29 -6.01 17.89
N HIS A 140 -7.51 -6.44 18.23
CA HIS A 140 -8.05 -6.23 19.59
C HIS A 140 -7.18 -6.87 20.67
N GLY A 141 -6.94 -8.17 20.61
CA GLY A 141 -6.12 -8.86 21.61
C GLY A 141 -4.69 -8.35 21.71
N PRO A 142 -3.92 -8.28 20.60
CA PRO A 142 -2.59 -7.67 20.61
C PRO A 142 -2.59 -6.20 21.05
N TYR A 143 -3.58 -5.39 20.63
CA TYR A 143 -3.70 -3.99 21.05
C TYR A 143 -3.95 -3.89 22.56
N ASP A 144 -4.90 -4.65 23.10
CA ASP A 144 -5.17 -4.67 24.54
C ASP A 144 -3.93 -5.10 25.32
N HIS A 145 -3.19 -6.08 24.83
CA HIS A 145 -1.93 -6.50 25.41
C HIS A 145 -0.87 -5.38 25.36
N LEU A 146 -0.74 -4.69 24.22
CA LEU A 146 0.18 -3.55 24.08
C LEU A 146 -0.14 -2.41 25.03
N MET A 147 -1.44 -2.14 25.29
CA MET A 147 -1.89 -1.04 26.14
C MET A 147 -1.85 -1.38 27.63
N THR A 148 -1.86 -2.66 27.99
CA THR A 148 -1.94 -3.12 29.39
C THR A 148 -0.66 -3.74 29.91
N ALA A 149 0.30 -4.08 29.05
CA ALA A 149 1.51 -4.79 29.45
C ALA A 149 2.63 -3.83 29.86
N ASP A 150 3.18 -4.05 31.03
CA ASP A 150 4.50 -3.51 31.44
C ASP A 150 5.66 -4.19 30.66
N GLY A 151 5.38 -4.71 29.45
CA GLY A 151 6.25 -5.60 28.70
C GLY A 151 6.75 -5.02 27.36
N PRO A 152 7.60 -5.76 26.65
CA PRO A 152 8.24 -5.30 25.41
C PRO A 152 7.25 -5.30 24.24
N PHE A 153 6.37 -4.29 24.17
CA PHE A 153 5.35 -4.17 23.12
C PHE A 153 5.94 -4.27 21.70
N ARG A 154 7.18 -3.84 21.50
CA ARG A 154 7.88 -3.96 20.21
C ARG A 154 8.07 -5.41 19.78
N GLU A 155 8.33 -6.33 20.72
CA GLU A 155 8.45 -7.76 20.44
C GLU A 155 7.11 -8.34 19.96
N THR A 156 6.00 -7.91 20.57
CA THR A 156 4.64 -8.29 20.12
C THR A 156 4.38 -7.83 18.68
N VAL A 157 4.76 -6.59 18.33
CA VAL A 157 4.63 -6.06 16.97
C VAL A 157 5.52 -6.83 16.00
N ILE A 158 6.77 -7.13 16.37
CA ILE A 158 7.70 -7.92 15.56
C ILE A 158 7.12 -9.32 15.31
N ALA A 159 6.62 -10.00 16.33
CA ALA A 159 6.03 -11.32 16.21
C ALA A 159 4.80 -11.31 15.25
N PHE A 160 3.93 -10.31 15.41
CA PHE A 160 2.77 -10.14 14.51
C PHE A 160 3.19 -9.93 13.05
N LEU A 161 4.13 -9.01 12.81
CA LEU A 161 4.60 -8.71 11.45
C LEU A 161 5.38 -9.88 10.83
N SER A 162 6.06 -10.68 11.66
CA SER A 162 6.83 -11.85 11.20
C SER A 162 5.94 -12.92 10.56
N ALA A 163 4.67 -13.00 10.94
CA ALA A 163 3.72 -13.96 10.37
C ALA A 163 3.45 -13.76 8.86
N ALA A 164 3.77 -12.58 8.32
CA ALA A 164 3.63 -12.29 6.89
C ALA A 164 4.87 -12.67 6.04
N TYR A 165 5.94 -13.14 6.68
CA TYR A 165 7.16 -13.56 5.97
C TYR A 165 7.15 -15.05 5.67
N LEU A 166 7.59 -15.40 4.45
CA LEU A 166 7.68 -16.78 4.01
C LEU A 166 9.11 -17.31 4.17
N PRO A 167 9.29 -18.64 4.27
CA PRO A 167 10.63 -19.25 4.28
C PRO A 167 11.46 -18.97 3.02
N THR A 168 10.81 -18.56 1.92
CA THR A 168 11.43 -18.17 0.65
C THR A 168 11.92 -16.74 0.61
N ASP A 169 11.52 -15.89 1.58
CA ASP A 169 11.97 -14.51 1.65
C ASP A 169 13.47 -14.45 1.99
N HIS A 170 14.15 -13.40 1.55
CA HIS A 170 15.56 -13.23 1.85
C HIS A 170 15.79 -13.19 3.38
N PRO A 171 16.71 -13.99 3.94
CA PRO A 171 16.86 -14.14 5.39
C PRO A 171 17.10 -12.84 6.17
N SER A 172 17.68 -11.82 5.53
CA SER A 172 17.89 -10.51 6.18
C SER A 172 16.64 -9.66 6.35
N ARG A 173 15.50 -10.02 5.73
CA ARG A 173 14.31 -9.16 5.71
C ARG A 173 13.70 -8.95 7.10
N LEU A 174 13.67 -10.01 7.89
CA LEU A 174 13.16 -9.93 9.26
C LEU A 174 14.02 -9.01 10.14
N GLY A 175 15.35 -9.15 10.05
CA GLY A 175 16.29 -8.26 10.76
C GLY A 175 16.14 -6.81 10.33
N GLN A 176 16.06 -6.54 9.03
CA GLN A 176 15.82 -5.19 8.49
C GLN A 176 14.48 -4.59 8.94
N MET A 177 13.45 -5.41 9.13
CA MET A 177 12.17 -4.95 9.66
C MET A 177 12.31 -4.56 11.14
N ALA A 178 12.95 -5.41 11.94
CA ALA A 178 13.18 -5.14 13.36
C ALA A 178 14.03 -3.88 13.59
N GLU A 179 15.11 -3.70 12.80
CA GLU A 179 15.96 -2.49 12.81
C GLU A 179 15.11 -1.23 12.51
N ARG A 180 14.29 -1.25 11.47
CA ARG A 180 13.41 -0.10 11.15
C ARG A 180 12.39 0.18 12.24
N LEU A 181 11.79 -0.87 12.81
CA LEU A 181 10.83 -0.71 13.91
C LEU A 181 11.49 -0.08 15.13
N ALA A 182 12.78 -0.37 15.40
CA ALA A 182 13.53 0.22 16.49
C ALA A 182 13.70 1.75 16.36
N GLU A 183 13.69 2.28 15.13
CA GLU A 183 13.78 3.72 14.84
C GLU A 183 12.41 4.45 14.93
N VAL A 184 11.29 3.71 14.93
CA VAL A 184 9.94 4.30 15.00
C VAL A 184 9.63 4.71 16.44
N PRO A 185 9.18 5.95 16.72
CA PRO A 185 8.79 6.36 18.06
C PRO A 185 7.63 5.53 18.60
N ASP A 186 7.62 5.29 19.92
CA ASP A 186 6.63 4.45 20.59
C ASP A 186 5.19 4.90 20.35
N HIS A 187 4.93 6.21 20.45
CA HIS A 187 3.61 6.76 20.21
C HIS A 187 3.11 6.48 18.76
N VAL A 188 4.01 6.47 17.76
CA VAL A 188 3.63 6.14 16.38
C VAL A 188 3.20 4.69 16.25
N ILE A 189 3.91 3.76 16.92
CA ILE A 189 3.55 2.35 16.92
C ILE A 189 2.17 2.18 17.55
N LEU A 190 1.96 2.73 18.73
CA LEU A 190 0.70 2.65 19.46
C LEU A 190 -0.46 3.29 18.67
N ASN A 191 -0.25 4.47 18.10
CA ASN A 191 -1.25 5.18 17.30
C ASN A 191 -1.58 4.44 15.99
N SER A 192 -0.59 3.79 15.36
CA SER A 192 -0.81 2.94 14.19
C SER A 192 -1.66 1.70 14.51
N TRP A 193 -1.49 1.11 15.69
CA TRP A 193 -2.34 0.01 16.16
C TRP A 193 -3.74 0.50 16.51
N ALA A 194 -3.84 1.60 17.26
CA ALA A 194 -5.12 2.22 17.61
C ALA A 194 -5.95 2.54 16.35
N GLY A 195 -5.32 3.06 15.31
CA GLY A 195 -5.97 3.37 14.03
C GLY A 195 -6.45 2.16 13.23
N LYS A 196 -5.98 0.95 13.57
CA LYS A 196 -6.42 -0.31 12.93
C LYS A 196 -7.51 -1.03 13.71
N VAL A 197 -7.68 -0.72 15.00
CA VAL A 197 -8.77 -1.28 15.81
C VAL A 197 -10.10 -0.81 15.24
N GLY A 198 -10.96 -1.77 14.89
CA GLY A 198 -12.26 -1.48 14.26
C GLY A 198 -12.22 -1.17 12.76
N TYR A 199 -11.05 -1.13 12.11
CA TYR A 199 -10.98 -0.97 10.66
C TYR A 199 -11.57 -2.20 9.96
N ASP A 200 -12.62 -1.99 9.18
CA ASP A 200 -13.24 -3.00 8.33
C ASP A 200 -13.24 -2.50 6.87
N PRO A 201 -12.49 -3.14 5.97
CA PRO A 201 -12.40 -2.71 4.58
C PRO A 201 -13.63 -3.07 3.72
N THR A 202 -14.63 -3.75 4.27
CA THR A 202 -15.76 -4.30 3.50
C THR A 202 -16.49 -3.22 2.69
N ASP A 203 -16.92 -2.14 3.33
CA ASP A 203 -17.66 -1.09 2.64
C ASP A 203 -16.75 -0.22 1.75
N ILE A 204 -15.47 -0.08 2.16
CA ILE A 204 -14.44 0.59 1.35
C ILE A 204 -14.24 -0.17 0.04
N LEU A 205 -14.05 -1.50 0.09
CA LEU A 205 -13.90 -2.33 -1.12
C LEU A 205 -15.12 -2.25 -2.04
N ARG A 206 -16.32 -2.27 -1.48
CA ARG A 206 -17.57 -2.09 -2.25
C ARG A 206 -17.67 -0.72 -2.92
N ALA A 207 -17.05 0.30 -2.36
CA ALA A 207 -17.07 1.67 -2.88
C ALA A 207 -16.02 1.94 -3.97
N VAL A 208 -15.00 1.08 -4.13
CA VAL A 208 -13.99 1.23 -5.21
C VAL A 208 -14.67 1.15 -6.57
N ARG A 209 -14.42 2.15 -7.44
CA ARG A 209 -15.01 2.24 -8.79
C ARG A 209 -13.98 2.19 -9.91
N CYS A 210 -12.72 2.45 -9.62
CA CYS A 210 -11.65 2.38 -10.62
C CYS A 210 -11.13 0.94 -10.80
N PRO A 211 -10.36 0.66 -11.87
CA PRO A 211 -9.60 -0.58 -12.01
C PRO A 211 -8.75 -0.86 -10.77
N TYR A 212 -8.77 -2.09 -10.29
CA TYR A 212 -8.04 -2.51 -9.11
C TYR A 212 -7.21 -3.77 -9.39
N LEU A 213 -5.90 -3.70 -9.17
CA LEU A 213 -5.00 -4.85 -9.18
C LEU A 213 -4.67 -5.26 -7.75
N TYR A 214 -4.90 -6.52 -7.40
CA TYR A 214 -4.39 -7.13 -6.19
C TYR A 214 -3.26 -8.11 -6.54
N ILE A 215 -2.07 -7.93 -5.96
CA ILE A 215 -0.96 -8.87 -6.11
C ILE A 215 -0.80 -9.67 -4.81
N ASP A 216 -1.17 -10.96 -4.88
CA ASP A 216 -1.00 -11.93 -3.79
C ASP A 216 0.46 -12.39 -3.74
N CYS A 217 1.11 -12.19 -2.59
CA CYS A 217 2.46 -12.67 -2.32
C CYS A 217 2.48 -13.77 -1.25
N GLY A 218 1.36 -14.46 -1.05
CA GLY A 218 1.27 -15.61 -0.16
C GLY A 218 0.76 -15.31 1.25
N GLN A 219 -0.04 -14.26 1.42
CA GLN A 219 -0.74 -14.00 2.69
C GLN A 219 -1.57 -15.22 3.12
N PRO A 220 -1.34 -15.78 4.32
CA PRO A 220 -1.90 -17.07 4.70
C PRO A 220 -3.43 -17.09 4.84
N ASP A 221 -4.05 -15.98 5.16
CA ASP A 221 -5.49 -15.89 5.47
C ASP A 221 -6.28 -15.06 4.45
N LEU A 222 -5.73 -14.89 3.25
CA LEU A 222 -6.33 -14.11 2.18
C LEU A 222 -7.52 -14.86 1.57
N ASP A 223 -8.70 -14.25 1.60
CA ASP A 223 -9.88 -14.74 0.91
C ASP A 223 -10.10 -14.00 -0.42
N LEU A 224 -9.54 -14.58 -1.48
CA LEU A 224 -9.67 -14.03 -2.84
C LEU A 224 -11.11 -14.14 -3.39
N GLY A 225 -11.90 -15.09 -2.88
CA GLY A 225 -13.31 -15.22 -3.22
C GLY A 225 -14.10 -14.03 -2.69
N LEU A 226 -13.94 -13.72 -1.40
CA LEU A 226 -14.55 -12.55 -0.77
C LEU A 226 -14.07 -11.24 -1.43
N LEU A 227 -12.80 -11.14 -1.78
CA LEU A 227 -12.30 -9.95 -2.48
C LEU A 227 -13.03 -9.73 -3.81
N ARG A 228 -13.23 -10.78 -4.60
CA ARG A 228 -13.99 -10.71 -5.86
C ARG A 228 -15.49 -10.42 -5.67
N GLU A 229 -16.08 -10.90 -4.57
CA GLU A 229 -17.46 -10.58 -4.21
C GLU A 229 -17.63 -9.11 -3.88
N LEU A 230 -16.73 -8.56 -3.05
CA LEU A 230 -16.79 -7.17 -2.61
C LEU A 230 -16.35 -6.17 -3.70
N CYS A 231 -15.41 -6.55 -4.55
CA CYS A 231 -14.83 -5.73 -5.60
C CYS A 231 -14.71 -6.53 -6.91
N PRO A 232 -15.83 -6.71 -7.65
CA PRO A 232 -15.90 -7.60 -8.83
C PRO A 232 -14.93 -7.26 -9.95
N GLN A 233 -14.47 -6.01 -10.02
CA GLN A 233 -13.50 -5.51 -11.00
C GLN A 233 -12.05 -5.83 -10.65
N VAL A 234 -11.78 -6.50 -9.53
CA VAL A 234 -10.41 -6.78 -9.12
C VAL A 234 -9.72 -7.74 -10.10
N VAL A 235 -8.56 -7.33 -10.57
CA VAL A 235 -7.59 -8.19 -11.27
C VAL A 235 -6.64 -8.77 -10.23
N ILE A 236 -6.41 -10.09 -10.25
CA ILE A 236 -5.55 -10.75 -9.27
C ILE A 236 -4.31 -11.29 -9.96
N GLY A 237 -3.15 -10.82 -9.53
CA GLY A 237 -1.85 -11.38 -9.83
C GLY A 237 -1.31 -12.18 -8.65
N LYS A 238 -0.33 -13.06 -8.90
CA LYS A 238 0.36 -13.82 -7.85
C LYS A 238 1.85 -13.90 -8.13
N THR A 239 2.67 -13.64 -7.10
CA THR A 239 4.12 -13.83 -7.20
C THR A 239 4.52 -15.29 -6.96
N VAL A 240 5.70 -15.66 -7.47
CA VAL A 240 6.31 -16.95 -7.23
C VAL A 240 7.61 -16.75 -6.46
N GLY A 241 7.75 -17.46 -5.33
CA GLY A 241 9.01 -17.51 -4.58
C GLY A 241 9.32 -16.29 -3.74
N ALA A 242 8.35 -15.45 -3.43
CA ALA A 242 8.53 -14.32 -2.52
C ALA A 242 7.25 -14.04 -1.73
N GLY A 243 7.40 -13.58 -0.50
CA GLY A 243 6.34 -13.20 0.42
C GLY A 243 6.20 -11.68 0.55
N HIS A 244 6.08 -11.21 1.78
CA HIS A 244 5.73 -9.82 2.11
C HIS A 244 6.68 -8.75 1.54
N LYS A 245 7.91 -9.12 1.17
CA LYS A 245 8.91 -8.21 0.59
C LYS A 245 9.14 -8.43 -0.90
N ALA A 246 8.15 -8.95 -1.62
CA ALA A 246 8.21 -9.20 -3.07
C ALA A 246 8.68 -7.99 -3.89
N LEU A 247 8.37 -6.74 -3.49
CA LEU A 247 8.90 -5.52 -4.09
C LEU A 247 10.43 -5.49 -4.21
N GLN A 248 11.13 -6.11 -3.24
CA GLN A 248 12.57 -6.14 -3.18
C GLN A 248 13.16 -7.50 -3.61
N ASP A 249 12.42 -8.59 -3.41
CA ASP A 249 12.94 -9.95 -3.60
C ASP A 249 12.69 -10.46 -5.03
N VAL A 250 11.57 -10.05 -5.65
CA VAL A 250 11.21 -10.38 -7.04
C VAL A 250 10.69 -9.14 -7.78
N PRO A 251 11.47 -8.04 -7.84
CA PRO A 251 11.01 -6.77 -8.41
C PRO A 251 10.56 -6.90 -9.86
N ASP A 252 11.19 -7.79 -10.64
CA ASP A 252 10.85 -8.00 -12.05
C ASP A 252 9.42 -8.55 -12.21
N GLN A 253 8.99 -9.49 -11.34
CA GLN A 253 7.62 -9.99 -11.38
C GLN A 253 6.61 -8.89 -11.03
N ILE A 254 6.89 -8.13 -9.98
CA ILE A 254 6.02 -7.01 -9.54
C ILE A 254 5.94 -5.95 -10.64
N ASN A 255 7.08 -5.51 -11.16
CA ASN A 255 7.15 -4.46 -12.18
C ASN A 255 6.43 -4.86 -13.46
N ALA A 256 6.57 -6.13 -13.90
CA ALA A 256 5.89 -6.64 -15.09
C ALA A 256 4.35 -6.64 -14.92
N MET A 257 3.84 -7.09 -13.76
CA MET A 257 2.40 -7.08 -13.46
C MET A 257 1.85 -5.65 -13.37
N LEU A 258 2.53 -4.76 -12.66
CA LEU A 258 2.15 -3.35 -12.55
C LEU A 258 2.16 -2.67 -13.91
N ASN A 259 3.23 -2.82 -14.69
CA ASN A 259 3.34 -2.21 -16.01
C ASN A 259 2.21 -2.66 -16.94
N ARG A 260 1.95 -3.99 -16.98
CA ARG A 260 0.85 -4.53 -17.79
C ARG A 260 -0.50 -3.98 -17.35
N PHE A 261 -0.75 -3.89 -16.06
CA PHE A 261 -1.98 -3.34 -15.50
C PHE A 261 -2.15 -1.86 -15.85
N ILE A 262 -1.12 -1.04 -15.65
CA ILE A 262 -1.14 0.41 -15.93
C ILE A 262 -1.41 0.67 -17.42
N GLN A 263 -0.76 -0.07 -18.33
CA GLN A 263 -0.96 0.06 -19.77
C GLN A 263 -2.39 -0.28 -20.24
N HIS A 264 -3.14 -1.03 -19.45
CA HIS A 264 -4.49 -1.47 -19.78
C HIS A 264 -5.57 -0.91 -18.88
N ALA A 265 -5.23 0.02 -17.98
CA ALA A 265 -6.18 0.56 -17.00
C ALA A 265 -7.41 1.19 -17.67
N ASP A 266 -7.22 1.95 -18.75
CA ASP A 266 -8.34 2.58 -19.49
C ASP A 266 -9.26 1.51 -20.11
N GLY A 267 -8.71 0.49 -20.77
CA GLY A 267 -9.50 -0.60 -21.34
C GLY A 267 -10.24 -1.42 -20.27
N ILE A 268 -9.64 -1.58 -19.08
CA ILE A 268 -10.31 -2.20 -17.93
C ILE A 268 -11.46 -1.32 -17.47
N ALA A 269 -11.27 0.00 -17.38
CA ALA A 269 -12.32 0.94 -16.98
C ALA A 269 -13.49 0.94 -17.98
N GLU A 270 -13.22 0.94 -19.29
CA GLU A 270 -14.25 0.85 -20.35
C GLU A 270 -15.06 -0.45 -20.23
N GLU A 271 -14.39 -1.58 -20.02
CA GLU A 271 -15.02 -2.88 -19.85
C GLU A 271 -15.89 -2.92 -18.57
N MET A 272 -15.43 -2.31 -17.48
CA MET A 272 -16.21 -2.18 -16.24
C MET A 272 -17.51 -1.42 -16.48
N VAL A 273 -17.47 -0.30 -17.21
CA VAL A 273 -18.68 0.45 -17.59
C VAL A 273 -19.61 -0.41 -18.43
N ARG A 274 -19.09 -1.14 -19.42
CA ARG A 274 -19.87 -2.00 -20.33
C ARG A 274 -20.53 -3.17 -19.61
N THR A 275 -19.89 -3.74 -18.58
CA THR A 275 -20.33 -4.95 -17.87
C THR A 275 -21.06 -4.68 -16.55
N GLY A 276 -21.25 -3.41 -16.18
CA GLY A 276 -21.83 -3.05 -14.90
C GLY A 276 -20.93 -3.35 -13.70
N GLY A 277 -19.61 -3.28 -13.89
CA GLY A 277 -18.59 -3.43 -12.83
C GLY A 277 -17.95 -4.83 -12.74
N VAL A 278 -18.27 -5.75 -13.67
CA VAL A 278 -17.66 -7.08 -13.69
C VAL A 278 -16.58 -7.14 -14.78
N PHE A 279 -15.33 -7.14 -14.38
CA PHE A 279 -14.22 -7.39 -15.31
C PHE A 279 -14.02 -8.91 -15.47
N ARG A 280 -14.25 -9.43 -16.67
CA ARG A 280 -13.91 -10.81 -17.03
C ARG A 280 -12.74 -10.77 -18.02
N TYR A 281 -11.61 -11.33 -17.63
CA TYR A 281 -10.58 -11.71 -18.61
C TYR A 281 -11.20 -12.81 -19.49
N ASN A 282 -11.73 -12.44 -20.65
CA ASN A 282 -11.98 -13.41 -21.69
C ASN A 282 -10.62 -13.73 -22.33
N PHE A 283 -9.93 -14.74 -21.80
CA PHE A 283 -8.95 -15.42 -22.64
C PHE A 283 -9.75 -16.05 -23.79
N PRO A 284 -9.43 -15.77 -25.06
CA PRO A 284 -10.01 -16.56 -26.13
C PRO A 284 -9.68 -18.03 -25.79
N GLU A 285 -10.71 -18.87 -25.78
CA GLU A 285 -10.53 -20.31 -25.66
C GLU A 285 -9.53 -20.73 -26.77
N VAL A 286 -8.38 -21.29 -26.34
CA VAL A 286 -7.35 -21.79 -27.26
C VAL A 286 -7.82 -23.11 -27.84
#